data_3fbae3c72b75ac2c89d71141a5b1d1ae
#
_entry.id   3fbae3c72b75ac2c89d71141a5b1d1ae
#
_cell.length_a   1.000
_cell.length_b   1.000
_cell.length_c   1.000
_cell.angle_alpha   90.00
_cell.angle_beta   90.00
_cell.angle_gamma   90.00
#
_symmetry.space_group_name_H-M   'P 1'
#
loop_
_entity.id
_entity.type
_entity.pdbx_description
1 polymer ?
#
loop_
_entity_poly.entity_id
_entity_poly.type
_entity_poly.pdbx_seq_one_letter_code
_entity_poly.pdbx_strand_id
1 'polypeptide(L)'
;MTRLAPHYVAFILLISALIANTGAPVTSFLLALTLAWVRACIFAPFHECTHRSAFITRRGNTLGAWLTTLPYMMMPSVYRTFHFEHHRHTQNPDKDPETMDDPRYAHWPTG
;
A
#
# COMPACT_ATOMS: atom_id res chain seq x y z
N MET A 1 14.64 1.69 -9.66
CA MET A 1 13.46 2.21 -10.39
C MET A 1 12.94 1.24 -11.46
N THR A 2 13.75 0.46 -12.10
CA THR A 2 13.34 -0.46 -13.18
C THR A 2 12.32 -1.53 -12.79
N ARG A 3 12.17 -1.85 -11.51
CA ARG A 3 11.22 -2.87 -11.03
C ARG A 3 9.78 -2.37 -10.79
N LEU A 4 9.57 -1.06 -10.71
CA LEU A 4 8.23 -0.48 -10.50
C LEU A 4 7.45 -0.29 -11.80
N ALA A 5 8.14 0.05 -12.89
CA ALA A 5 7.51 0.30 -14.18
C ALA A 5 6.58 -0.84 -14.67
N PRO A 6 7.00 -2.12 -14.63
CA PRO A 6 6.12 -3.21 -15.07
C PRO A 6 4.85 -3.34 -14.21
N HIS A 7 4.91 -3.08 -12.91
CA HIS A 7 3.72 -3.13 -12.05
C HIS A 7 2.73 -2.00 -12.38
N TYR A 8 3.23 -0.79 -12.72
CA TYR A 8 2.35 0.30 -13.16
C TYR A 8 1.74 0.05 -14.53
N VAL A 9 2.50 -0.47 -15.48
CA VAL A 9 1.97 -0.87 -16.79
C VAL A 9 0.88 -1.92 -16.62
N ALA A 10 1.15 -2.96 -15.83
CA ALA A 10 0.16 -4.00 -15.52
C ALA A 10 -1.09 -3.42 -14.85
N PHE A 11 -0.92 -2.51 -13.90
CA PHE A 11 -2.03 -1.83 -13.21
C PHE A 11 -2.93 -1.06 -14.17
N ILE A 12 -2.36 -0.27 -15.08
CA ILE A 12 -3.12 0.50 -16.07
C ILE A 12 -3.84 -0.43 -17.05
N LEU A 13 -3.14 -1.47 -17.55
CA LEU A 13 -3.72 -2.44 -18.50
C LEU A 13 -4.88 -3.22 -17.86
N LEU A 14 -4.74 -3.63 -16.59
CA LEU A 14 -5.78 -4.36 -15.87
C LEU A 14 -7.02 -3.49 -15.60
N ILE A 15 -6.85 -2.23 -15.23
CA ILE A 15 -7.98 -1.29 -15.10
C ILE A 15 -8.68 -1.12 -16.43
N SER A 16 -7.93 -0.89 -17.51
CA SER A 16 -8.50 -0.72 -18.84
C SER A 16 -9.27 -1.97 -19.30
N ALA A 17 -8.69 -3.16 -19.08
CA ALA A 17 -9.34 -4.43 -19.37
C ALA A 17 -10.60 -4.65 -18.53
N LEU A 18 -10.58 -4.28 -17.26
CA LEU A 18 -11.74 -4.39 -16.37
C LEU A 18 -12.89 -3.50 -16.85
N ILE A 19 -12.60 -2.25 -17.21
CA ILE A 19 -13.59 -1.31 -17.77
C ILE A 19 -14.19 -1.85 -19.08
N ALA A 20 -13.34 -2.43 -19.94
CA ALA A 20 -13.78 -2.97 -21.24
C ALA A 20 -14.63 -4.26 -21.11
N ASN A 21 -14.58 -4.96 -19.98
CA ASN A 21 -15.22 -6.27 -19.79
C ASN A 21 -16.35 -6.27 -18.75
N THR A 22 -17.00 -5.14 -18.51
CA THR A 22 -18.07 -5.00 -17.50
C THR A 22 -19.28 -5.94 -17.72
N GLY A 23 -19.49 -6.42 -18.94
CA GLY A 23 -20.56 -7.37 -19.27
C GLY A 23 -20.20 -8.85 -19.07
N ALA A 24 -18.97 -9.19 -18.64
CA ALA A 24 -18.47 -10.55 -18.48
C ALA A 24 -18.09 -10.83 -17.00
N PRO A 25 -19.01 -11.28 -16.15
CA PRO A 25 -18.82 -11.29 -14.70
C PRO A 25 -17.63 -12.16 -14.24
N VAL A 26 -17.40 -13.31 -14.85
CA VAL A 26 -16.27 -14.20 -14.51
C VAL A 26 -14.94 -13.53 -14.88
N THR A 27 -14.86 -12.98 -16.09
CA THR A 27 -13.67 -12.27 -16.57
C THR A 27 -13.39 -11.06 -15.70
N SER A 28 -14.42 -10.27 -15.36
CA SER A 28 -14.28 -9.10 -14.49
C SER A 28 -13.80 -9.48 -13.09
N PHE A 29 -14.29 -10.60 -12.54
CA PHE A 29 -13.83 -11.10 -11.24
C PHE A 29 -12.34 -11.48 -11.29
N LEU A 30 -11.90 -12.22 -12.30
CA LEU A 30 -10.49 -12.61 -12.45
C LEU A 30 -9.56 -11.40 -12.65
N LEU A 31 -9.99 -10.44 -13.47
CA LEU A 31 -9.25 -9.19 -13.67
C LEU A 31 -9.15 -8.37 -12.36
N ALA A 32 -10.24 -8.27 -11.60
CA ALA A 32 -10.25 -7.57 -10.32
C ALA A 32 -9.32 -8.24 -9.30
N LEU A 33 -9.31 -9.57 -9.23
CA LEU A 33 -8.41 -10.34 -8.36
C LEU A 33 -6.94 -10.11 -8.74
N THR A 34 -6.63 -10.15 -10.03
CA THR A 34 -5.27 -9.87 -10.54
C THR A 34 -4.85 -8.42 -10.26
N LEU A 35 -5.76 -7.47 -10.44
CA LEU A 35 -5.54 -6.06 -10.13
C LEU A 35 -5.25 -5.85 -8.63
N ALA A 36 -5.99 -6.54 -7.75
CA ALA A 36 -5.75 -6.48 -6.31
C ALA A 36 -4.36 -7.01 -5.95
N TRP A 37 -3.92 -8.08 -6.59
CA TRP A 37 -2.57 -8.64 -6.42
C TRP A 37 -1.47 -7.67 -6.88
N VAL A 38 -1.59 -7.10 -8.09
CA VAL A 38 -0.63 -6.11 -8.61
C VAL A 38 -0.58 -4.88 -7.70
N ARG A 39 -1.73 -4.43 -7.20
CA ARG A 39 -1.81 -3.35 -6.22
C ARG A 39 -1.07 -3.69 -4.93
N ALA A 40 -1.26 -4.89 -4.38
CA ALA A 40 -0.53 -5.33 -3.19
C ALA A 40 0.99 -5.33 -3.42
N CYS A 41 1.46 -5.71 -4.61
CA CYS A 41 2.89 -5.64 -4.96
C CYS A 41 3.44 -4.20 -5.01
N ILE A 42 2.62 -3.20 -5.33
CA ILE A 42 3.02 -1.77 -5.33
C ILE A 42 3.16 -1.24 -3.88
N PHE A 43 2.52 -1.87 -2.91
CA PHE A 43 2.61 -1.44 -1.51
C PHE A 43 4.01 -1.60 -0.93
N ALA A 44 4.71 -2.67 -1.26
CA ALA A 44 6.06 -2.91 -0.73
C ALA A 44 7.04 -1.75 -1.04
N PRO A 45 7.22 -1.31 -2.29
CA PRO A 45 8.06 -0.15 -2.59
C PRO A 45 7.53 1.17 -2.00
N PHE A 46 6.23 1.32 -1.80
CA PHE A 46 5.69 2.46 -1.06
C PHE A 46 6.17 2.46 0.39
N HIS A 47 6.07 1.33 1.07
CA HIS A 47 6.55 1.14 2.43
C HIS A 47 8.05 1.44 2.55
N GLU A 48 8.88 0.92 1.62
CA GLU A 48 10.31 1.20 1.55
C GLU A 48 10.60 2.71 1.36
N CYS A 49 9.84 3.38 0.49
CA CYS A 49 9.95 4.83 0.32
C CYS A 49 9.58 5.59 1.60
N THR A 50 8.58 5.11 2.34
CA THR A 50 8.16 5.66 3.63
C THR A 50 9.29 5.60 4.65
N HIS A 51 10.04 4.51 4.70
CA HIS A 51 11.24 4.33 5.53
C HIS A 51 12.49 5.03 4.98
N ARG A 52 12.42 5.60 3.77
CA ARG A 52 13.56 6.22 3.06
C ARG A 52 14.67 5.23 2.72
N SER A 53 14.36 3.96 2.56
CA SER A 53 15.28 2.86 2.24
C SER A 53 15.31 2.49 0.76
N ALA A 54 14.30 2.90 -0.03
CA ALA A 54 14.20 2.54 -1.45
C ALA A 54 15.23 3.27 -2.34
N PHE A 55 15.61 4.49 -1.99
CA PHE A 55 16.52 5.33 -2.78
C PHE A 55 17.59 5.97 -1.89
N ILE A 56 18.77 6.21 -2.47
CA ILE A 56 19.90 6.87 -1.79
C ILE A 56 19.52 8.31 -1.37
N THR A 57 18.72 9.01 -2.17
CA THR A 57 18.36 10.40 -1.92
C THR A 57 17.01 10.54 -1.24
N ARG A 58 16.88 11.53 -0.35
CA ARG A 58 15.60 11.88 0.29
C ARG A 58 14.54 12.25 -0.76
N ARG A 59 14.95 13.02 -1.81
CA ARG A 59 14.04 13.42 -2.90
C ARG A 59 13.54 12.22 -3.68
N GLY A 60 14.40 11.24 -3.94
CA GLY A 60 14.02 9.99 -4.61
C GLY A 60 12.98 9.21 -3.83
N ASN A 61 13.16 9.07 -2.51
CA ASN A 61 12.17 8.41 -1.65
C ASN A 61 10.84 9.18 -1.59
N THR A 62 10.89 10.52 -1.53
CA THR A 62 9.67 11.34 -1.54
C THR A 62 8.90 11.17 -2.84
N LEU A 63 9.58 11.30 -3.98
CA LEU A 63 8.94 11.10 -5.29
C LEU A 63 8.43 9.67 -5.47
N GLY A 64 9.22 8.68 -5.05
CA GLY A 64 8.81 7.28 -5.06
C GLY A 64 7.57 7.04 -4.22
N ALA A 65 7.49 7.61 -3.01
CA ALA A 65 6.30 7.52 -2.17
C ALA A 65 5.06 8.12 -2.86
N TRP A 66 5.16 9.31 -3.45
CA TRP A 66 4.05 9.93 -4.18
C TRP A 66 3.59 9.07 -5.35
N LEU A 67 4.51 8.55 -6.15
CA LEU A 67 4.16 7.68 -7.28
C LEU A 67 3.50 6.39 -6.80
N THR A 68 4.04 5.73 -5.78
CA THR A 68 3.53 4.43 -5.31
C THR A 68 2.22 4.52 -4.51
N THR A 69 1.83 5.70 -4.02
CA THR A 69 0.53 5.91 -3.35
C THR A 69 -0.63 6.18 -4.30
N LEU A 70 -0.39 6.52 -5.55
CA LEU A 70 -1.46 6.81 -6.52
C LEU A 70 -2.54 5.71 -6.57
N PRO A 71 -2.20 4.40 -6.64
CA PRO A 71 -3.21 3.34 -6.64
C PRO A 71 -4.03 3.24 -5.34
N TYR A 72 -3.57 3.84 -4.25
CA TYR A 72 -4.21 3.81 -2.93
C TYR A 72 -4.97 5.08 -2.62
N MET A 73 -4.82 6.14 -3.43
CA MET A 73 -5.38 7.47 -3.19
C MET A 73 -5.03 8.00 -1.79
N MET A 74 -3.81 7.71 -1.33
CA MET A 74 -3.33 8.00 0.02
C MET A 74 -2.24 9.08 -0.02
N MET A 75 -2.23 9.99 0.96
CA MET A 75 -1.17 10.99 1.09
C MET A 75 0.06 10.38 1.76
N PRO A 76 1.25 10.38 1.12
CA PRO A 76 2.46 9.78 1.69
C PRO A 76 2.88 10.36 3.03
N SER A 77 2.66 11.66 3.25
CA SER A 77 3.00 12.33 4.51
C SER A 77 2.12 11.85 5.67
N VAL A 78 0.81 11.71 5.43
CA VAL A 78 -0.15 11.23 6.43
C VAL A 78 0.16 9.78 6.79
N TYR A 79 0.32 8.91 5.78
CA TYR A 79 0.68 7.52 6.01
C TYR A 79 2.01 7.41 6.78
N ARG A 80 3.01 8.22 6.42
CA ARG A 80 4.30 8.21 7.11
C ARG A 80 4.15 8.52 8.60
N THR A 81 3.38 9.54 8.97
CA THR A 81 3.16 9.89 10.37
C THR A 81 2.46 8.74 11.10
N PHE A 82 1.36 8.25 10.55
CA PHE A 82 0.62 7.11 11.07
C PHE A 82 1.53 5.87 11.27
N HIS A 83 2.29 5.50 10.24
CA HIS A 83 3.15 4.32 10.24
C HIS A 83 4.31 4.42 11.25
N PHE A 84 4.87 5.61 11.46
CA PHE A 84 5.91 5.80 12.48
C PHE A 84 5.35 5.85 13.90
N GLU A 85 4.11 6.28 14.10
CA GLU A 85 3.42 6.12 15.38
C GLU A 85 3.14 4.63 15.66
N HIS A 86 2.71 3.86 14.66
CA HIS A 86 2.62 2.40 14.78
C HIS A 86 3.96 1.78 15.19
N HIS A 87 5.06 2.09 14.50
CA HIS A 87 6.39 1.57 14.88
C HIS A 87 6.82 1.95 16.30
N ARG A 88 6.45 3.15 16.77
CA ARG A 88 6.76 3.62 18.12
C ARG A 88 5.97 2.89 19.20
N HIS A 89 4.76 2.51 18.87
CA HIS A 89 3.78 1.98 19.82
C HIS A 89 3.26 0.60 19.47
N THR A 90 3.96 -0.13 18.61
CA THR A 90 3.54 -1.45 18.10
C THR A 90 2.95 -2.32 19.19
N GLN A 91 1.73 -2.83 18.93
CA GLN A 91 0.95 -3.68 19.86
C GLN A 91 0.55 -3.02 21.19
N ASN A 92 0.67 -1.71 21.33
CA ASN A 92 0.13 -1.02 22.50
C ASN A 92 -1.36 -0.71 22.23
N PRO A 93 -2.30 -1.29 22.99
CA PRO A 93 -3.75 -1.16 22.70
C PRO A 93 -4.25 0.29 22.83
N ASP A 94 -3.55 1.14 23.59
CA ASP A 94 -3.99 2.52 23.84
C ASP A 94 -3.33 3.55 22.92
N LYS A 95 -2.27 3.16 22.19
CA LYS A 95 -1.42 4.13 21.46
C LYS A 95 -1.08 3.74 20.03
N ASP A 96 -1.13 2.45 19.70
CA ASP A 96 -0.86 1.98 18.36
C ASP A 96 -2.04 2.31 17.43
N PRO A 97 -1.86 3.23 16.45
CA PRO A 97 -2.97 3.65 15.59
C PRO A 97 -3.51 2.53 14.68
N GLU A 98 -2.80 1.42 14.53
CA GLU A 98 -3.31 0.26 13.78
C GLU A 98 -4.17 -0.66 14.63
N THR A 99 -4.09 -0.60 15.95
CA THR A 99 -4.74 -1.56 16.86
C THR A 99 -5.61 -0.93 17.92
N MET A 100 -5.49 0.37 18.18
CA MET A 100 -6.16 1.05 19.30
C MET A 100 -7.69 0.96 19.27
N ASP A 101 -8.28 0.84 18.09
CA ASP A 101 -9.75 0.74 17.92
C ASP A 101 -10.24 -0.71 17.76
N ASP A 102 -9.35 -1.71 17.82
CA ASP A 102 -9.72 -3.11 17.68
C ASP A 102 -9.71 -3.82 19.03
N PRO A 103 -10.88 -4.15 19.63
CA PRO A 103 -10.97 -4.78 20.92
C PRO A 103 -10.29 -6.15 21.00
N ARG A 104 -9.99 -6.79 19.87
CA ARG A 104 -9.27 -8.07 19.82
C ARG A 104 -7.80 -7.91 20.23
N TYR A 105 -7.22 -6.75 20.02
CA TYR A 105 -5.83 -6.45 20.39
C TYR A 105 -5.69 -5.94 21.81
N ALA A 106 -6.77 -5.38 22.39
CA ALA A 106 -6.77 -4.91 23.77
C ALA A 106 -6.48 -6.03 24.80
N HIS A 107 -6.67 -7.28 24.40
CA HIS A 107 -6.49 -8.47 25.25
C HIS A 107 -5.42 -9.44 24.72
N TRP A 108 -4.55 -8.99 23.80
CA TRP A 108 -3.48 -9.83 23.34
C TRP A 108 -2.53 -10.15 24.50
N PRO A 109 -2.30 -11.43 24.85
CA PRO A 109 -1.40 -11.76 25.95
C PRO A 109 0.01 -11.34 25.56
N THR A 110 0.50 -10.30 26.22
CA THR A 110 1.92 -9.97 26.23
C THR A 110 2.62 -11.00 27.08
N GLY A 111 3.22 -12.00 26.41
CA GLY A 111 4.01 -13.05 27.06
C GLY A 111 5.26 -12.50 27.72
#